data_4ef8f74c90952ec5f0f1715510e5c385
#
_entry.id   4ef8f74c90952ec5f0f1715510e5c385
#
_cell.length_a   1.000
_cell.length_b   1.000
_cell.length_c   1.000
_cell.angle_alpha   90.00
_cell.angle_beta   90.00
_cell.angle_gamma   90.00
#
_symmetry.space_group_name_H-M   'P 1'
#
loop_
_entity.id
_entity.type
_entity.pdbx_description
1 polymer ?
#
loop_
_entity_poly.entity_id
_entity_poly.type
_entity_poly.pdbx_seq_one_letter_code
_entity_poly.pdbx_strand_id
1 'polypeptide(L)'
;MEFYPEGMNAELDRQFTTPEALRRAMMQGSILESRVLLCDREHNLHVDLGAMRGIIPREEGAVGIDDGTVRDIALISKVGKRVCFSILGFQREDDGPFTAILSRRAVQLRCKAEFLDTLEPGDVIPARVTHLEKFGAFIDVGAGLNALIPIDMLSVSRIDHPRARLREGQELRVVLRSREPDKLTFSLKELLGTWQQNAAGFSSGETVPGVVRSVEPYGVFVELTPNLAGLAEPSAALEPGQPVAVYAVSYTH
;
A
#
# COMPACT_ATOMS: atom_id res chain seq x y z
N MET A 1 -4.24 -8.71 17.60
CA MET A 1 -3.22 -7.67 17.38
C MET A 1 -3.48 -7.13 15.98
N GLU A 2 -3.50 -5.82 15.80
CA GLU A 2 -3.80 -5.22 14.49
C GLU A 2 -2.48 -4.87 13.78
N PHE A 3 -2.29 -5.41 12.57
CA PHE A 3 -1.12 -5.12 11.75
C PHE A 3 -1.46 -3.99 10.76
N TYR A 4 -0.53 -3.05 10.60
CA TYR A 4 -0.65 -1.90 9.70
C TYR A 4 0.49 -1.89 8.66
N PRO A 5 0.28 -1.25 7.50
CA PRO A 5 1.36 -0.91 6.58
C PRO A 5 2.48 -0.13 7.26
N GLU A 6 3.72 -0.34 6.82
CA GLU A 6 4.89 0.35 7.38
C GLU A 6 4.76 1.88 7.27
N GLY A 7 5.02 2.57 8.37
CA GLY A 7 4.95 4.03 8.48
C GLY A 7 3.55 4.61 8.69
N MET A 8 2.50 3.79 8.84
CA MET A 8 1.16 4.27 9.20
C MET A 8 0.96 4.44 10.70
N ASN A 9 1.76 3.77 11.53
CA ASN A 9 1.63 3.85 12.98
C ASN A 9 2.71 4.76 13.59
N ALA A 10 2.44 6.06 13.62
CA ALA A 10 3.36 7.06 14.16
C ALA A 10 3.54 6.99 15.70
N GLU A 11 2.64 6.30 16.42
CA GLU A 11 2.69 6.22 17.88
C GLU A 11 3.79 5.28 18.39
N LEU A 12 4.21 4.30 17.59
CA LEU A 12 5.26 3.35 17.96
C LEU A 12 6.64 3.98 18.14
N ASP A 13 6.90 5.14 17.56
CA ASP A 13 8.18 5.84 17.60
C ASP A 13 8.52 6.48 18.94
N ARG A 14 7.51 6.80 19.77
CA ARG A 14 7.69 7.60 20.98
C ARG A 14 7.92 6.78 22.26
N GLN A 15 7.65 5.49 22.23
CA GLN A 15 7.58 4.68 23.47
C GLN A 15 8.90 4.01 23.85
N PHE A 16 9.92 3.97 22.99
CA PHE A 16 11.08 3.10 23.15
C PHE A 16 12.43 3.84 23.17
N THR A 17 12.45 5.00 23.80
CA THR A 17 13.66 5.85 23.90
C THR A 17 14.63 5.45 25.01
N THR A 18 14.28 4.47 25.86
CA THR A 18 15.15 4.00 26.96
C THR A 18 15.53 2.54 26.78
N PRO A 19 16.74 2.11 27.25
CA PRO A 19 17.16 0.71 27.18
C PRO A 19 16.20 -0.27 27.89
N GLU A 20 15.62 0.16 29.01
CA GLU A 20 14.65 -0.64 29.77
C GLU A 20 13.34 -0.84 29.00
N ALA A 21 12.88 0.19 28.29
CA ALA A 21 11.69 0.10 27.45
C ALA A 21 11.92 -0.87 26.26
N LEU A 22 13.11 -0.83 25.64
CA LEU A 22 13.49 -1.77 24.59
C LEU A 22 13.59 -3.22 25.09
N ARG A 23 14.16 -3.45 26.29
CA ARG A 23 14.18 -4.78 26.91
C ARG A 23 12.78 -5.30 27.18
N ARG A 24 11.90 -4.44 27.69
CA ARG A 24 10.48 -4.79 27.93
C ARG A 24 9.76 -5.13 26.63
N ALA A 25 9.96 -4.32 25.58
CA ALA A 25 9.41 -4.58 24.27
C ALA A 25 9.86 -5.93 23.68
N MET A 26 11.15 -6.28 23.85
CA MET A 26 11.68 -7.58 23.47
C MET A 26 10.97 -8.72 24.22
N MET A 27 10.86 -8.61 25.57
CA MET A 27 10.19 -9.65 26.38
C MET A 27 8.71 -9.83 26.04
N GLN A 28 8.05 -8.76 25.60
CA GLN A 28 6.64 -8.77 25.18
C GLN A 28 6.45 -9.17 23.71
N GLY A 29 7.52 -9.34 22.93
CA GLY A 29 7.43 -9.56 21.49
C GLY A 29 6.74 -8.43 20.73
N SER A 30 6.91 -7.19 21.22
CA SER A 30 6.26 -6.01 20.65
C SER A 30 6.79 -5.72 19.25
N ILE A 31 5.91 -5.24 18.39
CA ILE A 31 6.27 -4.69 17.07
C ILE A 31 6.66 -3.23 17.28
N LEU A 32 7.81 -2.85 16.76
CA LEU A 32 8.35 -1.50 16.78
C LEU A 32 8.51 -0.98 15.37
N GLU A 33 8.55 0.33 15.19
CA GLU A 33 8.89 0.98 13.92
C GLU A 33 9.99 2.02 14.11
N SER A 34 10.92 2.09 13.16
CA SER A 34 11.87 3.18 13.07
C SER A 34 12.29 3.43 11.62
N ARG A 35 12.93 4.58 11.39
CA ARG A 35 13.47 4.93 10.08
C ARG A 35 14.80 4.22 9.86
N VAL A 36 14.96 3.61 8.68
CA VAL A 36 16.25 3.07 8.24
C VAL A 36 17.18 4.23 7.88
N LEU A 37 18.33 4.30 8.55
CA LEU A 37 19.33 5.33 8.32
C LEU A 37 20.24 5.01 7.14
N LEU A 38 20.68 3.74 7.08
CA LEU A 38 21.56 3.26 6.02
C LEU A 38 21.39 1.75 5.81
N CYS A 39 21.85 1.27 4.66
CA CYS A 39 22.06 -0.12 4.33
C CYS A 39 23.57 -0.29 4.11
N ASP A 40 24.21 -1.18 4.84
CA ASP A 40 25.65 -1.40 4.72
C ASP A 40 26.04 -2.28 3.52
N ARG A 41 27.32 -2.62 3.39
CA ARG A 41 27.85 -3.44 2.26
C ARG A 41 27.36 -4.88 2.32
N GLU A 42 27.09 -5.39 3.49
CA GLU A 42 26.52 -6.71 3.76
C GLU A 42 24.99 -6.72 3.66
N HIS A 43 24.38 -5.58 3.28
CA HIS A 43 22.93 -5.35 3.18
C HIS A 43 22.18 -5.40 4.52
N ASN A 44 22.87 -5.20 5.66
CA ASN A 44 22.19 -5.01 6.93
C ASN A 44 21.58 -3.59 6.99
N LEU A 45 20.39 -3.48 7.58
CA LEU A 45 19.74 -2.18 7.75
C LEU A 45 20.02 -1.64 9.15
N HIS A 46 20.46 -0.39 9.21
CA HIS A 46 20.74 0.30 10.46
C HIS A 46 19.62 1.28 10.78
N VAL A 47 19.13 1.23 12.02
CA VAL A 47 18.08 2.10 12.53
C VAL A 47 18.51 2.76 13.83
N ASP A 48 17.93 3.92 14.13
CA ASP A 48 18.11 4.61 15.41
C ASP A 48 16.89 4.33 16.30
N LEU A 49 17.15 3.76 17.47
CA LEU A 49 16.13 3.51 18.49
C LEU A 49 16.14 4.58 19.60
N GLY A 50 16.89 5.67 19.41
CA GLY A 50 17.07 6.71 20.41
C GLY A 50 18.06 6.34 21.49
N ALA A 51 17.75 5.34 22.33
CA ALA A 51 18.62 4.87 23.41
C ALA A 51 19.83 4.07 22.93
N MET A 52 19.75 3.43 21.75
CA MET A 52 20.84 2.65 21.14
C MET A 52 20.62 2.49 19.63
N ARG A 53 21.66 2.00 18.95
CA ARG A 53 21.54 1.59 17.54
C ARG A 53 20.84 0.24 17.44
N GLY A 54 20.10 0.04 16.36
CA GLY A 54 19.55 -1.24 15.95
C GLY A 54 20.10 -1.67 14.62
N ILE A 55 20.31 -2.97 14.46
CA ILE A 55 20.72 -3.60 13.20
C ILE A 55 19.69 -4.68 12.85
N ILE A 56 19.17 -4.63 11.65
CA ILE A 56 18.40 -5.72 11.04
C ILE A 56 19.37 -6.43 10.10
N PRO A 57 19.86 -7.64 10.46
CA PRO A 57 20.71 -8.43 9.58
C PRO A 57 20.02 -8.69 8.24
N ARG A 58 20.81 -8.89 7.18
CA ARG A 58 20.29 -9.11 5.83
C ARG A 58 19.20 -10.18 5.79
N GLU A 59 19.47 -11.33 6.39
CA GLU A 59 18.55 -12.49 6.46
C GLU A 59 17.27 -12.20 7.25
N GLU A 60 17.31 -11.23 8.16
CA GLU A 60 16.17 -10.75 8.94
C GLU A 60 15.47 -9.52 8.30
N GLY A 61 15.95 -9.07 7.16
CA GLY A 61 15.46 -7.87 6.46
C GLY A 61 14.11 -8.03 5.77
N ALA A 62 13.81 -9.22 5.25
CA ALA A 62 12.50 -9.53 4.66
C ALA A 62 12.31 -11.05 4.49
N VAL A 63 11.05 -11.48 4.47
CA VAL A 63 10.70 -12.83 4.00
C VAL A 63 11.10 -12.97 2.54
N GLY A 64 11.73 -14.09 2.17
CA GLY A 64 12.17 -14.39 0.80
C GLY A 64 13.58 -13.88 0.44
N ILE A 65 14.29 -13.25 1.37
CA ILE A 65 15.72 -12.90 1.15
C ILE A 65 16.59 -14.16 1.18
N ASP A 66 16.32 -15.11 2.09
CA ASP A 66 17.13 -16.31 2.28
C ASP A 66 17.07 -17.25 1.07
N ASP A 67 15.87 -17.40 0.47
CA ASP A 67 15.61 -18.29 -0.67
C ASP A 67 15.79 -17.58 -2.03
N GLY A 68 16.12 -16.27 -2.01
CA GLY A 68 16.35 -15.47 -3.20
C GLY A 68 15.09 -15.03 -3.96
N THR A 69 13.90 -15.28 -3.43
CA THR A 69 12.64 -14.79 -4.03
C THR A 69 12.54 -13.27 -3.92
N VAL A 70 13.15 -12.68 -2.89
CA VAL A 70 13.32 -11.23 -2.72
C VAL A 70 14.79 -10.87 -2.90
N ARG A 71 15.07 -9.89 -3.77
CA ARG A 71 16.44 -9.44 -4.05
C ARG A 71 16.87 -8.36 -3.03
N ASP A 72 18.18 -8.24 -2.80
CA ASP A 72 18.77 -7.26 -1.87
C ASP A 72 18.40 -5.80 -2.17
N ILE A 73 18.09 -5.49 -3.44
CA ILE A 73 17.58 -4.16 -3.83
C ILE A 73 16.32 -3.76 -3.03
N ALA A 74 15.52 -4.74 -2.58
CA ALA A 74 14.36 -4.48 -1.74
C ALA A 74 14.76 -3.93 -0.36
N LEU A 75 15.90 -4.35 0.19
CA LEU A 75 16.46 -3.83 1.43
C LEU A 75 17.02 -2.42 1.21
N ILE A 76 17.83 -2.23 0.17
CA ILE A 76 18.39 -0.92 -0.18
C ILE A 76 17.29 0.12 -0.35
N SER A 77 16.16 -0.26 -0.94
CA SER A 77 15.01 0.64 -1.16
C SER A 77 14.31 1.09 0.13
N LYS A 78 14.66 0.51 1.29
CA LYS A 78 14.11 0.88 2.61
C LYS A 78 14.87 2.03 3.27
N VAL A 79 16.05 2.40 2.78
CA VAL A 79 16.80 3.54 3.31
C VAL A 79 15.93 4.80 3.27
N GLY A 80 15.88 5.51 4.39
CA GLY A 80 15.04 6.68 4.58
C GLY A 80 13.56 6.42 4.84
N LYS A 81 13.10 5.17 4.74
CA LYS A 81 11.71 4.77 5.03
C LYS A 81 11.59 4.18 6.44
N ARG A 82 10.39 4.18 6.98
CA ARG A 82 10.07 3.46 8.21
C ARG A 82 9.90 1.99 7.90
N VAL A 83 10.36 1.14 8.80
CA VAL A 83 10.18 -0.31 8.76
C VAL A 83 9.76 -0.80 10.14
N CYS A 84 8.92 -1.82 10.17
CA CYS A 84 8.54 -2.50 11.38
C CYS A 84 9.51 -3.66 11.67
N PHE A 85 9.74 -3.93 12.95
CA PHE A 85 10.60 -5.04 13.41
C PHE A 85 10.25 -5.46 14.83
N SER A 86 10.72 -6.62 15.23
CA SER A 86 10.82 -7.06 16.64
C SER A 86 12.28 -7.14 17.05
N ILE A 87 12.54 -7.07 18.36
CA ILE A 87 13.90 -7.20 18.91
C ILE A 87 14.16 -8.69 19.15
N LEU A 88 15.23 -9.22 18.54
CA LEU A 88 15.71 -10.59 18.78
C LEU A 88 16.62 -10.68 20.01
N GLY A 89 17.42 -9.64 20.24
CA GLY A 89 18.39 -9.62 21.33
C GLY A 89 19.21 -8.34 21.36
N PHE A 90 20.16 -8.30 22.27
CA PHE A 90 21.13 -7.21 22.39
C PHE A 90 22.54 -7.80 22.36
N GLN A 91 23.39 -7.21 21.54
CA GLN A 91 24.77 -7.59 21.38
C GLN A 91 25.69 -6.45 21.82
N ARG A 92 26.84 -6.79 22.36
CA ARG A 92 27.89 -5.84 22.68
C ARG A 92 29.18 -6.34 22.08
N GLU A 93 29.84 -5.52 21.27
CA GLU A 93 31.16 -5.79 20.73
C GLU A 93 32.19 -5.22 21.72
N ASP A 94 32.99 -6.10 22.32
CA ASP A 94 34.02 -5.75 23.31
C ASP A 94 33.45 -4.79 24.40
N ASP A 95 34.14 -3.67 24.66
CA ASP A 95 33.69 -2.61 25.57
C ASP A 95 32.83 -1.52 24.87
N GLY A 96 32.35 -1.78 23.66
CA GLY A 96 31.51 -0.87 22.88
C GLY A 96 30.08 -0.69 23.45
N PRO A 97 29.26 0.17 22.85
CA PRO A 97 27.86 0.31 23.21
C PRO A 97 27.03 -0.92 22.82
N PHE A 98 25.95 -1.14 23.52
CA PHE A 98 24.97 -2.17 23.15
C PHE A 98 24.30 -1.83 21.82
N THR A 99 24.12 -2.84 20.98
CA THR A 99 23.37 -2.79 19.72
C THR A 99 22.20 -3.77 19.79
N ALA A 100 21.02 -3.33 19.41
CA ALA A 100 19.85 -4.20 19.34
C ALA A 100 19.87 -4.96 17.99
N ILE A 101 19.73 -6.28 18.05
CA ILE A 101 19.54 -7.13 16.88
C ILE A 101 18.05 -7.28 16.61
N LEU A 102 17.63 -6.93 15.42
CA LEU A 102 16.24 -6.74 15.05
C LEU A 102 15.84 -7.68 13.92
N SER A 103 14.56 -8.02 13.85
CA SER A 103 13.99 -8.81 12.77
C SER A 103 12.72 -8.17 12.21
N ARG A 104 12.77 -7.76 10.96
CA ARG A 104 11.63 -7.40 10.17
C ARG A 104 10.90 -8.64 9.66
N ARG A 105 11.67 -9.66 9.27
CA ARG A 105 11.17 -10.96 8.81
C ARG A 105 10.25 -11.63 9.83
N ALA A 106 10.60 -11.62 11.11
CA ALA A 106 9.77 -12.19 12.17
C ALA A 106 8.40 -11.51 12.26
N VAL A 107 8.36 -10.18 12.12
CA VAL A 107 7.09 -9.42 12.10
C VAL A 107 6.28 -9.74 10.85
N GLN A 108 6.91 -9.87 9.69
CA GLN A 108 6.25 -10.26 8.44
C GLN A 108 5.63 -11.66 8.53
N LEU A 109 6.34 -12.63 9.07
CA LEU A 109 5.83 -13.98 9.26
C LEU A 109 4.62 -13.99 10.21
N ARG A 110 4.69 -13.23 11.30
CA ARG A 110 3.57 -13.05 12.22
C ARG A 110 2.38 -12.37 11.54
N CYS A 111 2.62 -11.30 10.80
CA CYS A 111 1.57 -10.61 10.03
C CYS A 111 0.89 -11.54 9.04
N LYS A 112 1.68 -12.36 8.33
CA LYS A 112 1.12 -13.38 7.41
C LYS A 112 0.23 -14.34 8.16
N ALA A 113 0.73 -15.00 9.20
CA ALA A 113 0.03 -16.07 9.91
C ALA A 113 -1.17 -15.58 10.74
N GLU A 114 -1.01 -14.47 11.47
CA GLU A 114 -2.00 -13.99 12.44
C GLU A 114 -3.04 -13.03 11.81
N PHE A 115 -2.76 -12.46 10.64
CA PHE A 115 -3.62 -11.48 9.99
C PHE A 115 -3.94 -11.84 8.54
N LEU A 116 -2.95 -11.84 7.62
CA LEU A 116 -3.25 -12.03 6.22
C LEU A 116 -3.86 -13.40 5.92
N ASP A 117 -3.41 -14.45 6.62
CA ASP A 117 -3.93 -15.80 6.45
C ASP A 117 -5.32 -16.01 7.06
N THR A 118 -5.83 -15.09 7.84
CA THR A 118 -7.19 -15.12 8.40
C THR A 118 -8.21 -14.34 7.57
N LEU A 119 -7.75 -13.51 6.61
CA LEU A 119 -8.66 -12.70 5.79
C LEU A 119 -9.50 -13.57 4.86
N GLU A 120 -10.75 -13.16 4.66
CA GLU A 120 -11.69 -13.75 3.70
C GLU A 120 -12.01 -12.77 2.56
N PRO A 121 -12.36 -13.27 1.35
CA PRO A 121 -12.84 -12.41 0.28
C PRO A 121 -14.02 -11.53 0.75
N GLY A 122 -13.90 -10.22 0.54
CA GLY A 122 -14.83 -9.22 1.04
C GLY A 122 -14.32 -8.42 2.24
N ASP A 123 -13.28 -8.90 2.94
CA ASP A 123 -12.68 -8.14 4.04
C ASP A 123 -12.04 -6.84 3.56
N VAL A 124 -12.24 -5.79 4.36
CA VAL A 124 -11.74 -4.44 4.08
C VAL A 124 -10.63 -4.09 5.05
N ILE A 125 -9.42 -3.91 4.52
CA ILE A 125 -8.24 -3.61 5.33
C ILE A 125 -7.59 -2.28 4.96
N PRO A 126 -6.82 -1.65 5.86
CA PRO A 126 -5.97 -0.53 5.52
C PRO A 126 -4.79 -1.00 4.66
N ALA A 127 -4.37 -0.16 3.73
CA ALA A 127 -3.23 -0.41 2.86
C ALA A 127 -2.51 0.90 2.51
N ARG A 128 -1.26 0.79 2.05
CA ARG A 128 -0.48 1.93 1.57
C ARG A 128 0.12 1.63 0.22
N VAL A 129 -0.05 2.53 -0.75
CA VAL A 129 0.55 2.39 -2.08
C VAL A 129 2.06 2.46 -1.99
N THR A 130 2.75 1.42 -2.46
CA THR A 130 4.21 1.35 -2.47
C THR A 130 4.80 1.67 -3.84
N HIS A 131 4.15 1.21 -4.91
CA HIS A 131 4.62 1.42 -6.29
C HIS A 131 3.48 1.30 -7.29
N LEU A 132 3.59 1.99 -8.44
CA LEU A 132 2.56 2.04 -9.48
C LEU A 132 3.14 1.61 -10.82
N GLU A 133 2.60 0.50 -11.37
CA GLU A 133 2.92 -0.06 -12.68
C GLU A 133 1.72 0.01 -13.62
N LYS A 134 1.95 -0.08 -14.94
CA LYS A 134 0.85 -0.03 -15.93
C LYS A 134 -0.24 -1.08 -15.71
N PHE A 135 0.12 -2.24 -15.17
CA PHE A 135 -0.81 -3.34 -14.92
C PHE A 135 -1.51 -3.30 -13.56
N GLY A 136 -1.10 -2.39 -12.66
CA GLY A 136 -1.72 -2.29 -11.33
C GLY A 136 -0.90 -1.49 -10.32
N ALA A 137 -1.39 -1.47 -9.08
CA ALA A 137 -0.76 -0.84 -7.94
C ALA A 137 -0.27 -1.88 -6.95
N PHE A 138 1.00 -1.78 -6.55
CA PHE A 138 1.53 -2.52 -5.40
C PHE A 138 1.19 -1.76 -4.13
N ILE A 139 0.72 -2.50 -3.16
CA ILE A 139 0.31 -1.97 -1.85
C ILE A 139 0.93 -2.76 -0.73
N ASP A 140 1.36 -2.07 0.33
CA ASP A 140 1.67 -2.67 1.62
C ASP A 140 0.35 -2.93 2.36
N VAL A 141 0.11 -4.19 2.70
CA VAL A 141 -1.11 -4.66 3.39
C VAL A 141 -0.87 -5.00 4.86
N GLY A 142 0.34 -4.76 5.33
CA GLY A 142 0.78 -4.96 6.71
C GLY A 142 2.23 -5.39 6.78
N ALA A 143 2.99 -4.80 7.72
CA ALA A 143 4.39 -5.12 7.98
C ALA A 143 5.31 -5.08 6.75
N GLY A 144 4.98 -4.27 5.74
CA GLY A 144 5.73 -4.18 4.48
C GLY A 144 5.56 -5.39 3.57
N LEU A 145 4.54 -6.22 3.79
CA LEU A 145 4.15 -7.28 2.86
C LEU A 145 3.36 -6.68 1.70
N ASN A 146 3.85 -6.91 0.49
CA ASN A 146 3.25 -6.35 -0.71
C ASN A 146 2.17 -7.26 -1.30
N ALA A 147 1.09 -6.64 -1.75
CA ALA A 147 0.03 -7.26 -2.55
C ALA A 147 -0.25 -6.41 -3.79
N LEU A 148 -1.09 -6.91 -4.69
CA LEU A 148 -1.41 -6.25 -5.95
C LEU A 148 -2.89 -5.86 -6.01
N ILE A 149 -3.15 -4.64 -6.48
CA ILE A 149 -4.44 -4.24 -7.03
C ILE A 149 -4.27 -4.17 -8.55
N PRO A 150 -4.84 -5.09 -9.34
CA PRO A 150 -4.84 -5.01 -10.80
C PRO A 150 -5.50 -3.72 -11.29
N ILE A 151 -5.08 -3.21 -12.44
CA ILE A 151 -5.57 -1.92 -12.95
C ILE A 151 -7.09 -1.91 -13.18
N ASP A 152 -7.65 -3.04 -13.60
CA ASP A 152 -9.08 -3.23 -13.78
C ASP A 152 -9.87 -3.30 -12.46
N MET A 153 -9.19 -3.44 -11.32
CA MET A 153 -9.77 -3.41 -9.96
C MET A 153 -9.65 -2.05 -9.27
N LEU A 154 -9.05 -1.05 -9.92
CA LEU A 154 -8.91 0.31 -9.39
C LEU A 154 -10.12 1.19 -9.67
N SER A 155 -10.78 0.97 -10.81
CA SER A 155 -11.85 1.83 -11.30
C SER A 155 -12.76 1.05 -12.23
N VAL A 156 -14.03 1.43 -12.30
CA VAL A 156 -14.96 0.91 -13.30
C VAL A 156 -14.66 1.54 -14.65
N SER A 157 -14.38 2.85 -14.67
CA SER A 157 -13.91 3.52 -15.87
C SER A 157 -12.52 3.03 -16.25
N ARG A 158 -12.32 2.76 -17.55
CA ARG A 158 -11.01 2.36 -18.07
C ARG A 158 -9.99 3.47 -17.83
N ILE A 159 -8.84 3.08 -17.33
CA ILE A 159 -7.68 3.95 -17.11
C ILE A 159 -6.45 3.31 -17.73
N ASP A 160 -5.52 4.12 -18.25
CA ASP A 160 -4.31 3.62 -18.91
C ASP A 160 -3.16 3.38 -17.92
N HIS A 161 -3.24 4.01 -16.75
CA HIS A 161 -2.23 3.88 -15.69
C HIS A 161 -2.85 4.15 -14.32
N PRO A 162 -2.44 3.40 -13.26
CA PRO A 162 -2.92 3.63 -11.90
C PRO A 162 -2.69 5.05 -11.36
N ARG A 163 -1.72 5.79 -11.88
CA ARG A 163 -1.47 7.21 -11.53
C ARG A 163 -2.65 8.13 -11.80
N ALA A 164 -3.61 7.71 -12.64
CA ALA A 164 -4.87 8.43 -12.81
C ALA A 164 -5.75 8.42 -11.56
N ARG A 165 -5.49 7.52 -10.61
CA ARG A 165 -6.28 7.32 -9.38
C ARG A 165 -5.47 7.38 -8.09
N LEU A 166 -4.23 6.93 -8.14
CA LEU A 166 -3.41 6.70 -6.95
C LEU A 166 -2.08 7.42 -7.03
N ARG A 167 -1.48 7.67 -5.87
CA ARG A 167 -0.12 8.19 -5.72
C ARG A 167 0.67 7.26 -4.81
N GLU A 168 1.97 7.16 -5.05
CA GLU A 168 2.87 6.44 -4.14
C GLU A 168 2.84 7.07 -2.75
N GLY A 169 2.81 6.22 -1.72
CA GLY A 169 2.67 6.65 -0.32
C GLY A 169 1.24 6.95 0.12
N GLN A 170 0.25 6.92 -0.78
CA GLN A 170 -1.15 7.14 -0.43
C GLN A 170 -1.69 6.02 0.47
N GLU A 171 -2.33 6.42 1.55
CA GLU A 171 -3.08 5.54 2.43
C GLU A 171 -4.50 5.35 1.91
N LEU A 172 -5.00 4.14 1.95
CA LEU A 172 -6.31 3.78 1.43
C LEU A 172 -6.87 2.53 2.13
N ARG A 173 -8.12 2.25 1.91
CA ARG A 173 -8.74 0.98 2.27
C ARG A 173 -8.92 0.13 1.02
N VAL A 174 -8.76 -1.17 1.14
CA VAL A 174 -8.86 -2.12 0.03
C VAL A 174 -9.69 -3.33 0.44
N VAL A 175 -10.37 -3.93 -0.52
CA VAL A 175 -11.15 -5.15 -0.31
C VAL A 175 -10.35 -6.34 -0.82
N LEU A 176 -10.24 -7.40 -0.03
CA LEU A 176 -9.68 -8.67 -0.50
C LEU A 176 -10.63 -9.28 -1.54
N ARG A 177 -10.17 -9.38 -2.78
CA ARG A 177 -10.95 -9.93 -3.90
C ARG A 177 -10.81 -11.43 -4.04
N SER A 178 -9.58 -11.91 -4.02
CA SER A 178 -9.27 -13.33 -4.12
C SER A 178 -8.01 -13.68 -3.36
N ARG A 179 -7.98 -14.94 -2.90
CA ARG A 179 -6.87 -15.55 -2.22
C ARG A 179 -6.43 -16.80 -2.99
N GLU A 180 -5.19 -16.80 -3.42
CA GLU A 180 -4.47 -17.95 -3.93
C GLU A 180 -3.35 -18.31 -2.93
N PRO A 181 -2.77 -19.52 -2.96
CA PRO A 181 -1.78 -19.96 -1.96
C PRO A 181 -0.66 -18.96 -1.70
N ASP A 182 -0.16 -18.28 -2.75
CA ASP A 182 0.97 -17.35 -2.66
C ASP A 182 0.62 -15.93 -3.12
N LYS A 183 -0.67 -15.63 -3.35
CA LYS A 183 -1.07 -14.33 -3.89
C LYS A 183 -2.39 -13.84 -3.32
N LEU A 184 -2.35 -12.64 -2.76
CA LEU A 184 -3.54 -11.88 -2.38
C LEU A 184 -3.80 -10.80 -3.45
N THR A 185 -5.02 -10.79 -3.98
CA THR A 185 -5.45 -9.79 -4.95
C THR A 185 -6.50 -8.89 -4.29
N PHE A 186 -6.27 -7.60 -4.33
CA PHE A 186 -7.15 -6.60 -3.75
C PHE A 186 -7.86 -5.76 -4.80
N SER A 187 -8.92 -5.10 -4.38
CA SER A 187 -9.76 -4.24 -5.22
C SER A 187 -10.16 -2.97 -4.49
N LEU A 188 -10.40 -1.90 -5.26
CA LEU A 188 -11.03 -0.66 -4.79
C LEU A 188 -12.45 -0.51 -5.31
N LYS A 189 -12.84 -1.26 -6.35
CA LYS A 189 -14.14 -1.09 -7.02
C LYS A 189 -15.30 -1.20 -6.06
N GLU A 190 -15.26 -2.17 -5.15
CA GLU A 190 -16.32 -2.44 -4.18
C GLU A 190 -16.55 -1.26 -3.21
N LEU A 191 -15.53 -0.42 -3.02
CA LEU A 191 -15.59 0.77 -2.15
C LEU A 191 -16.06 2.04 -2.89
N LEU A 192 -16.18 1.98 -4.23
CA LEU A 192 -16.62 3.13 -5.03
C LEU A 192 -18.15 3.31 -5.04
N GLY A 193 -18.88 2.41 -4.41
CA GLY A 193 -20.34 2.37 -4.44
C GLY A 193 -20.90 1.69 -5.69
N THR A 194 -22.21 1.47 -5.72
CA THR A 194 -22.91 0.93 -6.90
C THR A 194 -23.13 2.01 -7.95
N TRP A 195 -23.40 1.59 -9.19
CA TRP A 195 -23.76 2.52 -10.26
C TRP A 195 -24.95 3.41 -9.85
N GLN A 196 -26.01 2.83 -9.26
CA GLN A 196 -27.17 3.57 -8.81
C GLN A 196 -26.83 4.61 -7.74
N GLN A 197 -25.97 4.26 -6.77
CA GLN A 197 -25.52 5.20 -5.74
C GLN A 197 -24.76 6.38 -6.35
N ASN A 198 -23.90 6.12 -7.32
CA ASN A 198 -23.15 7.17 -8.02
C ASN A 198 -24.07 8.00 -8.94
N ALA A 199 -24.99 7.36 -9.67
CA ALA A 199 -25.92 8.04 -10.55
C ALA A 199 -26.92 8.91 -9.82
N ALA A 200 -27.32 8.53 -8.61
CA ALA A 200 -28.26 9.31 -7.76
C ALA A 200 -27.75 10.70 -7.38
N GLY A 201 -26.45 10.95 -7.50
CA GLY A 201 -25.85 12.28 -7.30
C GLY A 201 -26.03 13.25 -8.47
N PHE A 202 -26.65 12.81 -9.57
CA PHE A 202 -26.82 13.61 -10.80
C PHE A 202 -28.29 13.60 -11.24
N SER A 203 -28.76 14.72 -11.83
CA SER A 203 -30.12 14.85 -12.34
C SER A 203 -30.11 15.08 -13.84
N SER A 204 -31.13 14.56 -14.53
CA SER A 204 -31.32 14.88 -15.95
C SER A 204 -31.58 16.38 -16.11
N GLY A 205 -30.93 17.00 -17.08
CA GLY A 205 -31.01 18.45 -17.31
C GLY A 205 -29.89 19.25 -16.62
N GLU A 206 -28.97 18.61 -15.92
CA GLU A 206 -27.84 19.29 -15.29
C GLU A 206 -26.60 19.30 -16.19
N THR A 207 -25.80 20.36 -16.07
CA THR A 207 -24.45 20.42 -16.62
C THR A 207 -23.46 20.02 -15.52
N VAL A 208 -22.72 18.96 -15.77
CA VAL A 208 -21.82 18.34 -14.79
C VAL A 208 -20.38 18.28 -15.31
N PRO A 209 -19.38 18.42 -14.46
CA PRO A 209 -17.98 18.27 -14.86
C PRO A 209 -17.66 16.79 -15.09
N GLY A 210 -16.78 16.52 -16.06
CA GLY A 210 -16.29 15.19 -16.33
C GLY A 210 -14.89 15.21 -16.92
N VAL A 211 -14.30 14.03 -17.11
CA VAL A 211 -12.99 13.86 -17.75
C VAL A 211 -13.14 12.89 -18.92
N VAL A 212 -12.68 13.30 -20.10
CA VAL A 212 -12.65 12.43 -21.28
C VAL A 212 -11.75 11.24 -21.01
N ARG A 213 -12.27 10.01 -21.22
CA ARG A 213 -11.50 8.77 -21.05
C ARG A 213 -11.10 8.13 -22.36
N SER A 214 -12.01 8.11 -23.33
CA SER A 214 -11.68 7.71 -24.70
C SER A 214 -12.55 8.43 -25.70
N VAL A 215 -12.03 8.60 -26.90
CA VAL A 215 -12.73 9.17 -28.06
C VAL A 215 -12.86 8.06 -29.09
N GLU A 216 -14.10 7.64 -29.36
CA GLU A 216 -14.42 6.57 -30.27
C GLU A 216 -15.21 7.13 -31.47
N PRO A 217 -15.23 6.45 -32.61
CA PRO A 217 -16.00 6.91 -33.77
C PRO A 217 -17.51 7.12 -33.51
N TYR A 218 -18.04 6.41 -32.52
CA TYR A 218 -19.47 6.41 -32.16
C TYR A 218 -19.79 7.28 -30.95
N GLY A 219 -18.79 7.88 -30.29
CA GLY A 219 -19.01 8.74 -29.14
C GLY A 219 -17.78 8.92 -28.27
N VAL A 220 -17.90 9.80 -27.27
CA VAL A 220 -16.86 10.13 -26.32
C VAL A 220 -17.24 9.60 -24.95
N PHE A 221 -16.41 8.75 -24.36
CA PHE A 221 -16.61 8.32 -22.98
C PHE A 221 -16.11 9.39 -22.00
N VAL A 222 -17.02 9.93 -21.22
CA VAL A 222 -16.73 10.94 -20.21
C VAL A 222 -17.02 10.37 -18.82
N GLU A 223 -16.01 10.34 -17.99
CA GLU A 223 -16.12 9.92 -16.60
C GLU A 223 -16.61 11.09 -15.74
N LEU A 224 -17.69 10.87 -15.02
CA LEU A 224 -18.26 11.80 -14.01
C LEU A 224 -17.74 11.47 -12.62
N THR A 225 -17.68 10.19 -12.28
CA THR A 225 -17.04 9.67 -11.07
C THR A 225 -16.22 8.42 -11.42
N PRO A 226 -15.30 7.93 -10.56
CA PRO A 226 -14.55 6.69 -10.82
C PRO A 226 -15.40 5.46 -11.10
N ASN A 227 -16.68 5.48 -10.74
CA ASN A 227 -17.64 4.41 -10.95
C ASN A 227 -18.81 4.78 -11.91
N LEU A 228 -18.75 5.94 -12.52
CA LEU A 228 -19.81 6.41 -13.41
C LEU A 228 -19.19 7.10 -14.64
N ALA A 229 -19.39 6.51 -15.81
CA ALA A 229 -19.06 7.11 -17.09
C ALA A 229 -20.28 7.18 -17.98
N GLY A 230 -20.42 8.30 -18.71
CA GLY A 230 -21.43 8.50 -19.74
C GLY A 230 -20.83 8.45 -21.14
N LEU A 231 -21.68 8.17 -22.12
CA LEU A 231 -21.35 8.28 -23.52
C LEU A 231 -21.93 9.60 -24.05
N ALA A 232 -21.07 10.50 -24.51
CA ALA A 232 -21.41 11.74 -25.17
C ALA A 232 -21.36 11.58 -26.71
N GLU A 233 -21.93 12.54 -27.43
CA GLU A 233 -21.89 12.58 -28.88
C GLU A 233 -20.44 12.59 -29.40
N PRO A 234 -20.21 12.04 -30.64
CA PRO A 234 -18.87 12.04 -31.23
C PRO A 234 -18.31 13.45 -31.36
N SER A 235 -17.06 13.65 -30.99
CA SER A 235 -16.34 14.91 -31.14
C SER A 235 -14.87 14.64 -31.41
N ALA A 236 -14.37 15.06 -32.55
CA ALA A 236 -12.96 14.96 -32.91
C ALA A 236 -12.08 16.03 -32.25
N ALA A 237 -12.69 16.99 -31.54
CA ALA A 237 -11.97 18.10 -30.90
C ALA A 237 -11.55 17.78 -29.45
N LEU A 238 -11.93 16.62 -28.92
CA LEU A 238 -11.66 16.22 -27.53
C LEU A 238 -10.54 15.19 -27.48
N GLU A 239 -9.75 15.29 -26.41
CA GLU A 239 -8.62 14.38 -26.17
C GLU A 239 -8.78 13.65 -24.83
N PRO A 240 -8.32 12.39 -24.71
CA PRO A 240 -8.29 11.67 -23.44
C PRO A 240 -7.55 12.44 -22.33
N GLY A 241 -8.15 12.53 -21.15
CA GLY A 241 -7.64 13.28 -20.00
C GLY A 241 -8.13 14.73 -19.94
N GLN A 242 -8.78 15.23 -20.98
CA GLN A 242 -9.31 16.60 -21.01
C GLN A 242 -10.51 16.75 -20.07
N PRO A 243 -10.52 17.77 -19.16
CA PRO A 243 -11.70 18.13 -18.40
C PRO A 243 -12.76 18.78 -19.31
N VAL A 244 -14.00 18.36 -19.16
CA VAL A 244 -15.15 18.86 -19.94
C VAL A 244 -16.35 19.09 -19.04
N ALA A 245 -17.28 19.93 -19.49
CA ALA A 245 -18.61 20.02 -18.94
C ALA A 245 -19.59 19.32 -19.89
N VAL A 246 -20.37 18.39 -19.36
CA VAL A 246 -21.34 17.64 -20.14
C VAL A 246 -22.76 17.89 -19.63
N TYR A 247 -23.70 17.95 -20.55
CA TYR A 247 -25.12 18.07 -20.24
C TYR A 247 -25.73 16.68 -20.11
N ALA A 248 -26.24 16.35 -18.94
CA ALA A 248 -26.83 15.05 -18.66
C ALA A 248 -28.26 14.97 -19.22
N VAL A 249 -28.45 14.11 -20.23
CA VAL A 249 -29.78 13.95 -20.91
C VAL A 249 -30.57 12.84 -20.27
N SER A 250 -29.97 11.68 -20.05
CA SER A 250 -30.61 10.51 -19.44
C SER A 250 -29.62 9.63 -18.71
N TYR A 251 -30.10 8.90 -17.73
CA TYR A 251 -29.35 7.88 -16.99
C TYR A 251 -29.95 6.51 -17.30
N THR A 252 -29.40 5.82 -18.30
CA THR A 252 -29.74 4.43 -18.60
C THR A 252 -28.54 3.54 -18.31
N HIS A 253 -28.81 2.44 -17.63
CA HIS A 253 -27.78 1.43 -17.35
C HIS A 253 -27.42 0.65 -18.59
#